data_a1181b78ce7928ab426c5ae4f6ade400
#
_entry.id   a1181b78ce7928ab426c5ae4f6ade400
#
_cell.length_a   1.000
_cell.length_b   1.000
_cell.length_c   1.000
_cell.angle_alpha   90.00
_cell.angle_beta   90.00
_cell.angle_gamma   90.00
#
_symmetry.space_group_name_H-M   'P 1'
#
loop_
_entity.id
_entity.type
_entity.pdbx_description
1 polymer ?
#
loop_
_entity_poly.entity_id
_entity_poly.type
_entity_poly.pdbx_seq_one_letter_code
_entity_poly.pdbx_strand_id
1 'polypeptide(L)'
;MLNPSDITRFLPQSLRNRADAYLESLSVFLEVRDPRVLMALGPSGVRGLLLKRGKQGVPTQIQASHHAHFDWSYPRDHEDMRTLYTRAKQGQWDSDTVLPWHLSVDPENPETPLLPDKFVDFDHLASLGLRLNKKEQNKLLYSLTTWMLSQFLHGEQGALFAAAQVTEAVQFFDGKLYGSTQVMDEGRLVEVFSRYLDEKMNK
;
A
#
# COMPACT_ATOMS: atom_id res chain seq x y z
N MET A 1 -13.33 27.63 16.41
CA MET A 1 -12.03 26.93 16.31
C MET A 1 -10.99 27.95 15.92
N LEU A 2 -9.86 28.02 16.65
CA LEU A 2 -8.75 28.90 16.27
C LEU A 2 -8.13 28.34 14.99
N ASN A 3 -7.98 29.18 13.97
CA ASN A 3 -7.37 28.79 12.72
C ASN A 3 -5.87 28.52 12.98
N PRO A 4 -5.30 27.36 12.59
CA PRO A 4 -3.88 27.05 12.78
C PRO A 4 -2.94 28.15 12.30
N SER A 5 -3.29 28.83 11.20
CA SER A 5 -2.52 29.94 10.64
C SER A 5 -2.43 31.18 11.57
N ASP A 6 -3.34 31.32 12.53
CA ASP A 6 -3.29 32.42 13.49
C ASP A 6 -2.25 32.20 14.59
N ILE A 7 -1.95 30.93 14.89
CA ILE A 7 -0.98 30.54 15.91
C ILE A 7 0.45 30.65 15.37
N THR A 8 0.63 30.33 14.08
CA THR A 8 1.95 30.21 13.45
C THR A 8 2.45 31.49 12.77
N ARG A 9 1.61 32.55 12.71
CA ARG A 9 1.93 33.82 12.01
C ARG A 9 3.20 34.50 12.50
N PHE A 10 3.63 34.23 13.72
CA PHE A 10 4.85 34.81 14.31
C PHE A 10 6.13 34.05 13.99
N LEU A 11 6.03 32.88 13.33
CA LEU A 11 7.19 32.05 12.96
C LEU A 11 7.76 32.47 11.60
N PRO A 12 9.08 32.34 11.39
CA PRO A 12 9.70 32.44 10.07
C PRO A 12 9.03 31.51 9.07
N GLN A 13 8.97 31.92 7.78
CA GLN A 13 8.23 31.19 6.73
C GLN A 13 8.54 29.68 6.67
N SER A 14 9.83 29.31 6.78
CA SER A 14 10.27 27.92 6.73
C SER A 14 9.80 27.07 7.92
N LEU A 15 9.64 27.69 9.09
CA LEU A 15 9.12 27.03 10.28
C LEU A 15 7.58 27.05 10.30
N ARG A 16 6.97 28.12 9.77
CA ARG A 16 5.52 28.24 9.66
C ARG A 16 4.94 27.10 8.82
N ASN A 17 5.45 26.87 7.61
CA ASN A 17 4.94 25.83 6.72
C ASN A 17 5.02 24.43 7.37
N ARG A 18 6.04 24.18 8.19
CA ARG A 18 6.15 22.92 8.95
C ARG A 18 5.15 22.85 10.10
N ALA A 19 5.00 23.94 10.84
CA ALA A 19 4.07 24.03 11.97
C ALA A 19 2.62 23.92 11.49
N ASP A 20 2.27 24.58 10.40
CA ASP A 20 0.92 24.53 9.81
C ASP A 20 0.59 23.10 9.35
N ALA A 21 1.51 22.42 8.66
CA ALA A 21 1.33 21.00 8.26
C ALA A 21 1.16 20.07 9.47
N TYR A 22 1.85 20.31 10.58
CA TYR A 22 1.66 19.54 11.81
C TYR A 22 0.32 19.82 12.49
N LEU A 23 -0.10 21.09 12.54
CA LEU A 23 -1.37 21.49 13.14
C LEU A 23 -2.55 21.00 12.32
N GLU A 24 -2.45 21.04 10.99
CA GLU A 24 -3.46 20.49 10.09
C GLU A 24 -3.56 18.95 10.26
N SER A 25 -2.44 18.25 10.34
CA SER A 25 -2.41 16.83 10.62
C SER A 25 -3.01 16.49 11.99
N LEU A 26 -2.78 17.31 13.01
CA LEU A 26 -3.39 17.15 14.34
C LEU A 26 -4.90 17.45 14.32
N SER A 27 -5.38 18.40 13.50
CA SER A 27 -6.80 18.71 13.40
C SER A 27 -7.60 17.51 12.88
N VAL A 28 -7.05 16.72 11.94
CA VAL A 28 -7.68 15.49 11.44
C VAL A 28 -7.91 14.48 12.59
N PHE A 29 -6.95 14.35 13.52
CA PHE A 29 -7.14 13.50 14.70
C PHE A 29 -8.21 14.02 15.65
N LEU A 30 -8.37 15.33 15.76
CA LEU A 30 -9.39 15.95 16.62
C LEU A 30 -10.81 15.83 16.04
N GLU A 31 -10.94 15.60 14.74
CA GLU A 31 -12.23 15.35 14.07
C GLU A 31 -12.73 13.92 14.30
N VAL A 32 -11.84 12.98 14.64
CA VAL A 32 -12.21 11.59 14.96
C VAL A 32 -12.87 11.56 16.33
N ARG A 33 -14.19 11.38 16.35
CA ARG A 33 -15.00 11.39 17.60
C ARG A 33 -15.05 10.06 18.32
N ASP A 34 -14.69 8.94 17.66
CA ASP A 34 -14.69 7.62 18.27
C ASP A 34 -13.39 7.37 19.05
N PRO A 35 -13.45 7.24 20.39
CA PRO A 35 -12.28 7.03 21.23
C PRO A 35 -11.56 5.70 20.93
N ARG A 36 -12.26 4.70 20.39
CA ARG A 36 -11.64 3.41 19.99
C ARG A 36 -10.75 3.60 18.78
N VAL A 37 -11.18 4.42 17.80
CA VAL A 37 -10.39 4.76 16.63
C VAL A 37 -9.18 5.60 17.04
N LEU A 38 -9.35 6.57 17.94
CA LEU A 38 -8.25 7.38 18.47
C LEU A 38 -7.20 6.53 19.19
N MET A 39 -7.64 5.57 20.03
CA MET A 39 -6.72 4.64 20.71
C MET A 39 -5.98 3.72 19.72
N ALA A 40 -6.64 3.27 18.68
CA ALA A 40 -6.02 2.41 17.65
C ALA A 40 -5.03 3.19 16.76
N LEU A 41 -5.39 4.42 16.37
CA LEU A 41 -4.57 5.25 15.48
C LEU A 41 -3.51 6.08 16.23
N GLY A 42 -3.73 6.39 17.51
CA GLY A 42 -2.87 7.26 18.31
C GLY A 42 -1.39 6.88 18.27
N PRO A 43 -1.00 5.63 18.58
CA PRO A 43 0.40 5.22 18.54
C PRO A 43 1.03 5.30 17.15
N SER A 44 0.28 4.95 16.12
CA SER A 44 0.72 5.02 14.71
C SER A 44 0.80 6.45 14.21
N GLY A 45 -0.15 7.30 14.58
CA GLY A 45 -0.16 8.72 14.27
C GLY A 45 0.99 9.47 14.91
N VAL A 46 1.23 9.24 16.21
CA VAL A 46 2.40 9.83 16.89
C VAL A 46 3.71 9.41 16.23
N ARG A 47 3.86 8.12 15.92
CA ARG A 47 5.07 7.61 15.28
C ARG A 47 5.26 8.14 13.87
N GLY A 48 4.22 8.15 13.04
CA GLY A 48 4.28 8.59 11.64
C GLY A 48 4.34 10.10 11.49
N LEU A 49 3.45 10.84 12.16
CA LEU A 49 3.30 12.28 12.00
C LEU A 49 4.30 13.08 12.84
N LEU A 50 4.44 12.75 14.12
CA LEU A 50 5.30 13.52 15.02
C LEU A 50 6.76 13.06 14.95
N LEU A 51 7.01 11.75 15.03
CA LEU A 51 8.39 11.25 15.03
C LEU A 51 8.92 10.97 13.62
N LYS A 52 8.07 11.02 12.57
CA LYS A 52 8.42 10.66 11.18
C LYS A 52 9.14 9.32 11.08
N ARG A 53 8.78 8.39 11.95
CA ARG A 53 9.37 7.06 12.01
C ARG A 53 8.32 6.04 11.57
N GLY A 54 8.56 5.38 10.45
CA GLY A 54 7.82 4.18 10.08
C GLY A 54 8.06 3.04 11.08
N LYS A 55 7.34 1.94 10.93
CA LYS A 55 7.55 0.72 11.73
C LYS A 55 8.78 -0.08 11.31
N GLN A 56 9.84 0.57 10.87
CA GLN A 56 11.02 -0.11 10.38
C GLN A 56 11.60 -1.07 11.44
N GLY A 57 11.73 -2.33 11.04
CA GLY A 57 12.41 -3.36 11.82
C GLY A 57 11.61 -3.97 12.99
N VAL A 58 10.37 -3.55 13.24
CA VAL A 58 9.53 -4.15 14.29
C VAL A 58 8.34 -4.85 13.64
N PRO A 59 8.29 -6.19 13.62
CA PRO A 59 7.13 -6.91 13.12
C PRO A 59 5.88 -6.58 13.95
N THR A 60 4.75 -6.47 13.28
CA THR A 60 3.46 -6.35 13.96
C THR A 60 2.89 -7.74 14.13
N GLN A 61 2.64 -8.14 15.37
CA GLN A 61 1.93 -9.38 15.64
C GLN A 61 0.42 -9.14 15.52
N ILE A 62 -0.21 -9.88 14.63
CA ILE A 62 -1.66 -9.90 14.46
C ILE A 62 -2.16 -11.20 15.06
N GLN A 63 -3.06 -11.12 16.04
CA GLN A 63 -3.74 -12.30 16.54
C GLN A 63 -4.85 -12.67 15.58
N ALA A 64 -4.74 -13.85 14.96
CA ALA A 64 -5.79 -14.43 14.15
C ALA A 64 -6.43 -15.59 14.95
N SER A 65 -7.76 -15.59 15.02
CA SER A 65 -8.53 -16.68 15.63
C SER A 65 -9.61 -17.09 14.64
N HIS A 66 -9.48 -18.27 14.08
CA HIS A 66 -10.47 -18.86 13.16
C HIS A 66 -10.42 -20.38 13.26
N HIS A 67 -11.49 -21.02 12.80
CA HIS A 67 -11.55 -22.47 12.74
C HIS A 67 -10.93 -22.97 11.44
N ALA A 68 -9.97 -23.91 11.54
CA ALA A 68 -9.48 -24.65 10.42
C ALA A 68 -10.30 -25.95 10.25
N HIS A 69 -10.67 -26.26 9.01
CA HIS A 69 -11.37 -27.49 8.67
C HIS A 69 -10.40 -28.51 8.06
N PHE A 70 -10.16 -29.60 8.79
CA PHE A 70 -9.36 -30.72 8.29
C PHE A 70 -10.28 -31.83 7.81
N ASP A 71 -10.15 -32.20 6.53
CA ASP A 71 -10.93 -33.26 5.92
C ASP A 71 -10.08 -34.52 5.80
N TRP A 72 -10.62 -35.67 6.21
CA TRP A 72 -9.99 -37.00 6.09
C TRP A 72 -10.31 -37.66 4.76
N SER A 73 -11.24 -37.12 3.98
CA SER A 73 -11.56 -37.51 2.64
C SER A 73 -11.16 -36.41 1.65
N TYR A 74 -10.92 -36.77 0.40
CA TYR A 74 -10.47 -35.83 -0.63
C TYR A 74 -11.43 -35.90 -1.82
N PRO A 75 -12.70 -35.52 -1.62
CA PRO A 75 -13.69 -35.56 -2.68
C PRO A 75 -13.39 -34.48 -3.73
N ARG A 76 -13.86 -34.74 -4.93
CA ARG A 76 -13.93 -33.74 -5.97
C ARG A 76 -15.36 -33.16 -5.97
N ASP A 77 -15.59 -32.29 -5.03
CA ASP A 77 -16.92 -31.83 -4.62
C ASP A 77 -17.38 -30.58 -5.34
N HIS A 78 -16.44 -29.80 -5.93
CA HIS A 78 -16.74 -28.56 -6.61
C HIS A 78 -16.01 -28.42 -7.95
N GLU A 79 -16.70 -28.70 -9.05
CA GLU A 79 -16.13 -28.67 -10.40
C GLU A 79 -15.59 -27.29 -10.80
N ASP A 80 -16.31 -26.23 -10.48
CA ASP A 80 -15.89 -24.86 -10.79
C ASP A 80 -14.59 -24.50 -10.07
N MET A 81 -14.46 -24.81 -8.78
CA MET A 81 -13.25 -24.58 -8.01
C MET A 81 -12.07 -25.41 -8.53
N ARG A 82 -12.31 -26.65 -8.90
CA ARG A 82 -11.30 -27.50 -9.54
C ARG A 82 -10.83 -26.93 -10.87
N THR A 83 -11.74 -26.39 -11.66
CA THR A 83 -11.40 -25.73 -12.92
C THR A 83 -10.56 -24.50 -12.68
N LEU A 84 -10.90 -23.66 -11.69
CA LEU A 84 -10.11 -22.50 -11.29
C LEU A 84 -8.72 -22.93 -10.80
N TYR A 85 -8.62 -23.93 -9.95
CA TYR A 85 -7.35 -24.48 -9.48
C TYR A 85 -6.46 -24.96 -10.65
N THR A 86 -7.07 -25.67 -11.62
CA THR A 86 -6.33 -26.15 -12.80
C THR A 86 -5.80 -25.00 -13.64
N ARG A 87 -6.62 -23.97 -13.89
CA ARG A 87 -6.20 -22.75 -14.61
C ARG A 87 -5.10 -22.00 -13.84
N ALA A 88 -5.26 -21.85 -12.53
CA ALA A 88 -4.26 -21.17 -11.69
C ALA A 88 -2.90 -21.90 -11.74
N LYS A 89 -2.87 -23.23 -11.69
CA LYS A 89 -1.63 -23.98 -11.86
C LYS A 89 -0.98 -23.80 -13.23
N GLN A 90 -1.79 -23.76 -14.29
CA GLN A 90 -1.30 -23.59 -15.66
C GLN A 90 -0.84 -22.15 -15.93
N GLY A 91 -1.43 -21.17 -15.24
CA GLY A 91 -1.11 -19.76 -15.35
C GLY A 91 0.01 -19.29 -14.41
N GLN A 92 0.68 -20.20 -13.68
CA GLN A 92 1.81 -19.81 -12.83
C GLN A 92 2.94 -19.19 -13.64
N TRP A 93 3.52 -18.15 -13.10
CA TRP A 93 4.65 -17.44 -13.70
C TRP A 93 5.72 -17.15 -12.64
N ASP A 94 6.93 -16.99 -13.09
CA ASP A 94 8.08 -16.71 -12.25
C ASP A 94 8.51 -15.25 -12.47
N SER A 95 8.51 -14.46 -11.39
CA SER A 95 8.86 -13.05 -11.40
C SER A 95 10.26 -12.78 -11.94
N ASP A 96 11.21 -13.68 -11.70
CA ASP A 96 12.59 -13.52 -12.13
C ASP A 96 12.77 -13.67 -13.65
N THR A 97 11.92 -14.49 -14.28
CA THR A 97 12.03 -14.82 -15.70
C THR A 97 11.11 -14.04 -16.61
N VAL A 98 9.92 -13.68 -16.10
CA VAL A 98 8.88 -13.00 -16.92
C VAL A 98 9.03 -11.49 -16.90
N LEU A 99 9.46 -10.91 -15.78
CA LEU A 99 9.58 -9.46 -15.66
C LEU A 99 10.95 -8.96 -16.14
N PRO A 100 10.97 -7.86 -16.89
CA PRO A 100 12.22 -7.34 -17.48
C PRO A 100 13.02 -6.51 -16.45
N TRP A 101 13.52 -7.15 -15.42
CA TRP A 101 14.29 -6.50 -14.34
C TRP A 101 15.53 -5.74 -14.81
N HIS A 102 16.07 -6.11 -15.98
CA HIS A 102 17.23 -5.44 -16.59
C HIS A 102 16.90 -4.02 -17.10
N LEU A 103 15.60 -3.71 -17.32
CA LEU A 103 15.22 -2.38 -17.78
C LEU A 103 15.43 -1.35 -16.68
N SER A 104 16.10 -0.26 -17.02
CA SER A 104 16.24 0.89 -16.12
C SER A 104 14.96 1.72 -16.13
N VAL A 105 14.53 2.14 -14.96
CA VAL A 105 13.47 3.13 -14.78
C VAL A 105 14.12 4.46 -14.39
N ASP A 106 13.96 5.47 -15.22
CA ASP A 106 14.38 6.84 -14.90
C ASP A 106 13.16 7.67 -14.49
N PRO A 107 12.99 7.91 -13.20
CA PRO A 107 11.83 8.66 -12.70
C PRO A 107 11.85 10.14 -13.08
N GLU A 108 13.00 10.66 -13.49
CA GLU A 108 13.13 12.07 -13.94
C GLU A 108 12.95 12.23 -15.44
N ASN A 109 12.80 11.14 -16.22
CA ASN A 109 12.63 11.20 -17.66
C ASN A 109 11.21 11.71 -18.01
N PRO A 110 11.06 12.91 -18.59
CA PRO A 110 9.75 13.46 -18.94
C PRO A 110 9.06 12.74 -20.11
N GLU A 111 9.81 11.96 -20.89
CA GLU A 111 9.28 11.23 -22.06
C GLU A 111 8.61 9.90 -21.67
N THR A 112 8.93 9.38 -20.50
CA THR A 112 8.35 8.14 -19.97
C THR A 112 7.74 8.40 -18.59
N PRO A 113 6.61 9.10 -18.52
CA PRO A 113 5.99 9.42 -17.24
C PRO A 113 5.56 8.15 -16.52
N LEU A 114 5.79 8.09 -15.21
CA LEU A 114 5.40 6.96 -14.36
C LEU A 114 3.88 6.85 -14.16
N LEU A 115 3.18 7.96 -14.31
CA LEU A 115 1.73 8.05 -14.22
C LEU A 115 1.18 8.79 -15.46
N PRO A 116 -0.06 8.53 -15.86
CA PRO A 116 -0.70 9.27 -16.95
C PRO A 116 -0.70 10.79 -16.71
N ASP A 117 -0.56 11.60 -17.75
CA ASP A 117 -0.46 13.07 -17.67
C ASP A 117 -1.60 13.73 -16.87
N LYS A 118 -2.79 13.12 -16.89
CA LYS A 118 -3.98 13.65 -16.19
C LYS A 118 -4.23 13.01 -14.83
N PHE A 119 -3.27 12.23 -14.32
CA PHE A 119 -3.44 11.59 -13.01
C PHE A 119 -3.50 12.62 -11.87
N VAL A 120 -2.73 13.69 -12.01
CA VAL A 120 -2.80 14.87 -11.14
C VAL A 120 -3.19 16.08 -12.00
N ASP A 121 -4.25 16.78 -11.61
CA ASP A 121 -4.69 18.01 -12.28
C ASP A 121 -3.82 19.18 -11.80
N PHE A 122 -2.70 19.40 -12.50
CA PHE A 122 -1.77 20.47 -12.19
C PHE A 122 -2.35 21.86 -12.47
N ASP A 123 -3.30 21.97 -13.41
CA ASP A 123 -3.96 23.26 -13.71
C ASP A 123 -4.89 23.64 -12.56
N HIS A 124 -5.60 22.68 -12.00
CA HIS A 124 -6.39 22.89 -10.80
C HIS A 124 -5.50 23.29 -9.61
N LEU A 125 -4.39 22.61 -9.38
CA LEU A 125 -3.44 22.98 -8.33
C LEU A 125 -2.91 24.41 -8.52
N ALA A 126 -2.59 24.80 -9.75
CA ALA A 126 -2.17 26.15 -10.07
C ALA A 126 -3.26 27.20 -9.78
N SER A 127 -4.54 26.86 -10.00
CA SER A 127 -5.68 27.72 -9.66
C SER A 127 -5.83 27.93 -8.16
N LEU A 128 -5.41 26.96 -7.35
CA LEU A 128 -5.35 27.03 -5.88
C LEU A 128 -4.09 27.72 -5.34
N GLY A 129 -3.24 28.25 -6.23
CA GLY A 129 -2.01 28.95 -5.85
C GLY A 129 -0.75 28.08 -5.81
N LEU A 130 -0.86 26.76 -6.02
CA LEU A 130 0.27 25.84 -6.04
C LEU A 130 0.76 25.64 -7.49
N ARG A 131 1.71 26.47 -7.92
CA ARG A 131 2.32 26.39 -9.25
C ARG A 131 3.62 25.63 -9.20
N LEU A 132 3.62 24.43 -9.78
CA LEU A 132 4.78 23.56 -9.87
C LEU A 132 5.40 23.65 -11.27
N ASN A 133 6.72 23.83 -11.34
CA ASN A 133 7.45 23.67 -12.61
C ASN A 133 7.54 22.18 -13.02
N LYS A 134 7.95 21.90 -14.24
CA LYS A 134 7.95 20.50 -14.76
C LYS A 134 8.78 19.53 -13.92
N LYS A 135 9.92 19.97 -13.39
CA LYS A 135 10.76 19.15 -12.52
C LYS A 135 10.07 18.84 -11.19
N GLU A 136 9.37 19.81 -10.62
CA GLU A 136 8.58 19.61 -9.38
C GLU A 136 7.39 18.69 -9.62
N GLN A 137 6.70 18.83 -10.76
CA GLN A 137 5.61 17.93 -11.18
C GLN A 137 6.12 16.49 -11.28
N ASN A 138 7.23 16.25 -11.97
CA ASN A 138 7.83 14.92 -12.10
C ASN A 138 8.23 14.34 -10.75
N LYS A 139 8.83 15.14 -9.86
CA LYS A 139 9.18 14.72 -8.51
C LYS A 139 7.95 14.35 -7.68
N LEU A 140 6.86 15.11 -7.83
CA LEU A 140 5.60 14.78 -7.16
C LEU A 140 5.01 13.47 -7.68
N LEU A 141 4.95 13.28 -9.00
CA LEU A 141 4.46 12.04 -9.61
C LEU A 141 5.30 10.82 -9.21
N TYR A 142 6.63 10.97 -9.16
CA TYR A 142 7.52 9.92 -8.66
C TYR A 142 7.23 9.56 -7.20
N SER A 143 7.14 10.56 -6.33
CA SER A 143 6.84 10.34 -4.92
C SER A 143 5.47 9.69 -4.71
N LEU A 144 4.48 10.12 -5.50
CA LEU A 144 3.13 9.55 -5.47
C LEU A 144 3.14 8.09 -5.94
N THR A 145 3.85 7.78 -7.02
CA THR A 145 4.00 6.40 -7.51
C THR A 145 4.66 5.51 -6.46
N THR A 146 5.76 5.96 -5.87
CA THR A 146 6.47 5.23 -4.81
C THR A 146 5.54 4.97 -3.62
N TRP A 147 4.79 5.99 -3.21
CA TRP A 147 3.82 5.85 -2.13
C TRP A 147 2.71 4.85 -2.46
N MET A 148 2.12 4.91 -3.67
CA MET A 148 1.07 3.99 -4.10
C MET A 148 1.57 2.55 -4.14
N LEU A 149 2.75 2.30 -4.72
CA LEU A 149 3.34 0.97 -4.77
C LEU A 149 3.66 0.42 -3.37
N SER A 150 4.08 1.29 -2.44
CA SER A 150 4.25 0.91 -1.03
C SER A 150 2.93 0.51 -0.38
N GLN A 151 1.82 1.18 -0.70
CA GLN A 151 0.50 0.80 -0.19
C GLN A 151 0.05 -0.55 -0.79
N PHE A 152 0.30 -0.79 -2.08
CA PHE A 152 0.02 -2.08 -2.70
C PHE A 152 0.83 -3.19 -2.04
N LEU A 153 2.14 -3.03 -1.86
CA LEU A 153 2.98 -4.00 -1.15
C LEU A 153 2.39 -4.43 0.20
N HIS A 154 1.93 -3.46 0.99
CA HIS A 154 1.32 -3.77 2.29
C HIS A 154 -0.08 -4.39 2.14
N GLY A 155 -0.82 -4.00 1.12
CA GLY A 155 -2.11 -4.60 0.75
C GLY A 155 -1.96 -6.07 0.38
N GLU A 156 -0.99 -6.41 -0.48
CA GLU A 156 -0.70 -7.79 -0.90
C GLU A 156 -0.27 -8.67 0.28
N GLN A 157 0.51 -8.13 1.21
CA GLN A 157 0.81 -8.87 2.44
C GLN A 157 -0.46 -9.16 3.26
N GLY A 158 -1.40 -8.22 3.31
CA GLY A 158 -2.71 -8.42 3.94
C GLY A 158 -3.54 -9.48 3.20
N ALA A 159 -3.54 -9.43 1.88
CA ALA A 159 -4.23 -10.38 1.01
C ALA A 159 -3.64 -11.80 1.14
N LEU A 160 -2.31 -11.92 1.24
CA LEU A 160 -1.62 -13.19 1.53
C LEU A 160 -2.17 -13.84 2.82
N PHE A 161 -2.31 -13.07 3.90
CA PHE A 161 -2.87 -13.59 5.15
C PHE A 161 -4.35 -13.94 5.03
N ALA A 162 -5.13 -13.12 4.32
CA ALA A 162 -6.55 -13.39 4.09
C ALA A 162 -6.76 -14.66 3.25
N ALA A 163 -5.98 -14.85 2.18
CA ALA A 163 -6.02 -16.05 1.35
C ALA A 163 -5.66 -17.31 2.16
N ALA A 164 -4.66 -17.23 3.04
CA ALA A 164 -4.29 -18.33 3.93
C ALA A 164 -5.44 -18.70 4.88
N GLN A 165 -6.08 -17.71 5.50
CA GLN A 165 -7.21 -17.93 6.40
C GLN A 165 -8.42 -18.53 5.67
N VAL A 166 -8.72 -18.05 4.47
CA VAL A 166 -9.78 -18.65 3.63
C VAL A 166 -9.46 -20.10 3.30
N THR A 167 -8.20 -20.41 2.97
CA THR A 167 -7.77 -21.77 2.67
C THR A 167 -7.96 -22.72 3.85
N GLU A 168 -7.71 -22.26 5.07
CA GLU A 168 -7.97 -23.04 6.29
C GLU A 168 -9.46 -23.18 6.60
N ALA A 169 -10.23 -22.11 6.45
CA ALA A 169 -11.63 -22.02 6.88
C ALA A 169 -12.62 -22.69 5.92
N VAL A 170 -12.32 -22.73 4.62
CA VAL A 170 -13.25 -23.30 3.63
C VAL A 170 -13.47 -24.79 3.88
N GLN A 171 -14.75 -25.24 3.80
CA GLN A 171 -15.14 -26.59 4.21
C GLN A 171 -14.98 -27.65 3.13
N PHE A 172 -14.94 -27.26 1.86
CA PHE A 172 -14.85 -28.18 0.74
C PHE A 172 -13.42 -28.21 0.16
N PHE A 173 -12.98 -29.40 -0.24
CA PHE A 173 -11.58 -29.66 -0.53
C PHE A 173 -11.09 -28.96 -1.82
N ASP A 174 -11.90 -28.95 -2.89
CA ASP A 174 -11.55 -28.22 -4.12
C ASP A 174 -11.34 -26.71 -3.86
N GLY A 175 -12.06 -26.12 -2.90
CA GLY A 175 -11.85 -24.73 -2.47
C GLY A 175 -10.52 -24.54 -1.73
N LYS A 176 -10.08 -25.49 -0.92
CA LYS A 176 -8.75 -25.45 -0.27
C LYS A 176 -7.64 -25.48 -1.30
N LEU A 177 -7.77 -26.33 -2.32
CA LEU A 177 -6.80 -26.40 -3.41
C LEU A 177 -6.70 -25.09 -4.19
N TYR A 178 -7.83 -24.49 -4.53
CA TYR A 178 -7.84 -23.19 -5.20
C TYR A 178 -7.31 -22.07 -4.29
N GLY A 179 -7.71 -22.04 -3.03
CA GLY A 179 -7.21 -21.09 -2.04
C GLY A 179 -5.68 -21.12 -1.90
N SER A 180 -5.06 -22.31 -1.97
CA SER A 180 -3.59 -22.43 -1.90
C SER A 180 -2.87 -21.72 -3.07
N THR A 181 -3.50 -21.64 -4.25
CA THR A 181 -2.93 -20.90 -5.39
C THR A 181 -3.02 -19.39 -5.18
N GLN A 182 -4.07 -18.91 -4.50
CA GLN A 182 -4.17 -17.50 -4.12
C GLN A 182 -3.08 -17.10 -3.14
N VAL A 183 -2.80 -17.93 -2.14
CA VAL A 183 -1.68 -17.70 -1.20
C VAL A 183 -0.35 -17.53 -1.95
N MET A 184 -0.10 -18.37 -2.95
CA MET A 184 1.11 -18.27 -3.76
C MET A 184 1.13 -17.01 -4.63
N ASP A 185 -0.01 -16.62 -5.22
CA ASP A 185 -0.09 -15.44 -6.06
C ASP A 185 0.15 -14.15 -5.26
N GLU A 186 -0.46 -14.02 -4.07
CA GLU A 186 -0.24 -12.88 -3.18
C GLU A 186 1.22 -12.81 -2.68
N GLY A 187 1.82 -13.98 -2.38
CA GLY A 187 3.24 -14.05 -2.00
C GLY A 187 4.15 -13.53 -3.12
N ARG A 188 3.86 -13.87 -4.36
CA ARG A 188 4.58 -13.38 -5.55
C ARG A 188 4.41 -11.88 -5.74
N LEU A 189 3.20 -11.33 -5.51
CA LEU A 189 2.97 -9.89 -5.60
C LEU A 189 3.74 -9.12 -4.53
N VAL A 190 3.82 -9.64 -3.30
CA VAL A 190 4.68 -9.08 -2.24
C VAL A 190 6.15 -9.04 -2.69
N GLU A 191 6.65 -10.14 -3.25
CA GLU A 191 8.02 -10.23 -3.77
C GLU A 191 8.28 -9.19 -4.86
N VAL A 192 7.42 -9.12 -5.87
CA VAL A 192 7.55 -8.20 -7.02
C VAL A 192 7.51 -6.75 -6.58
N PHE A 193 6.53 -6.34 -5.78
CA PHE A 193 6.42 -4.95 -5.33
C PHE A 193 7.58 -4.55 -4.42
N SER A 194 8.02 -5.44 -3.53
CA SER A 194 9.18 -5.19 -2.67
C SER A 194 10.43 -4.96 -3.50
N ARG A 195 10.73 -5.88 -4.42
CA ARG A 195 11.90 -5.78 -5.30
C ARG A 195 11.84 -4.56 -6.22
N TYR A 196 10.67 -4.26 -6.78
CA TYR A 196 10.52 -3.10 -7.67
C TYR A 196 10.77 -1.78 -6.92
N LEU A 197 10.25 -1.65 -5.71
CA LEU A 197 10.50 -0.48 -4.87
C LEU A 197 11.99 -0.35 -4.55
N ASP A 198 12.66 -1.43 -4.17
CA ASP A 198 14.07 -1.41 -3.79
C ASP A 198 14.98 -1.14 -5.00
N GLU A 199 14.77 -1.83 -6.12
CA GLU A 199 15.68 -1.74 -7.27
C GLU A 199 15.40 -0.53 -8.18
N LYS A 200 14.13 -0.09 -8.29
CA LYS A 200 13.70 0.90 -9.28
C LYS A 200 13.33 2.26 -8.69
N MET A 201 12.86 2.29 -7.44
CA MET A 201 12.29 3.48 -6.84
C MET A 201 13.13 4.09 -5.70
N ASN A 202 14.12 3.39 -5.15
CA ASN A 202 15.00 3.88 -4.07
C ASN A 202 16.34 4.46 -4.58
N LYS A 203 16.35 5.10 -5.73
CA LYS A 203 17.54 5.76 -6.27
C LYS A 203 17.60 7.25 -5.90
#